data_fb06cf70db3aa59010d951eed241c153
#
_entry.id   fb06cf70db3aa59010d951eed241c153
#
_cell.length_a   1.000
_cell.length_b   1.000
_cell.length_c   1.000
_cell.angle_alpha   90.00
_cell.angle_beta   90.00
_cell.angle_gamma   90.00
#
_symmetry.space_group_name_H-M   'P 1'
#
loop_
_entity.id
_entity.type
_entity.pdbx_description
1 polymer ?
#
loop_
_entity_poly.entity_id
_entity_poly.type
_entity_poly.pdbx_seq_one_letter_code
_entity_poly.pdbx_strand_id
1 'polypeptide(L)'
;RKGSSEKTYIRPDALNVVDPKQITSKVFKWFESRGISQKTLDDLMVTEGTEYMPQTGKSENTIQFNYIMGDQLINVKYRDGRKNFKLYKGAEKVFYNINSIVGYDHCIITEGEMDVLALHEAGIKNAISVPNGATLNSNNLDYLDNCIDYFEDKEKVILAVDNDEPGLALQQELIRRLGAEVCFLSTFEDCKDANDYLIKYGKDKLVKRIEGARPVPLENVKTFKDIEDEITDFVRNGFKRGYQIGLPNFDDIFSTYTGQFITVTGIPSSGKSDFVDQMVVGYNNKYQWKTAFASPENAPTYLHAHKLMRKIWQDMPKREDIHTDKWNQIAD
;
A
#
# COMPACT_ATOMS: atom_id res chain seq x y z
N ARG A 1 15.38 -26.62 9.13
CA ARG A 1 14.64 -26.19 10.34
C ARG A 1 15.68 -25.66 11.32
N LYS A 2 15.89 -24.32 11.39
CA LYS A 2 16.59 -23.69 12.50
C LYS A 2 15.55 -23.55 13.60
N GLY A 3 15.82 -24.10 14.79
CA GLY A 3 14.96 -23.96 15.95
C GLY A 3 14.77 -22.48 16.27
N SER A 4 13.54 -22.03 16.27
CA SER A 4 13.19 -20.72 16.85
C SER A 4 13.42 -20.84 18.35
N SER A 5 14.38 -20.07 18.88
CA SER A 5 14.44 -19.86 20.32
C SER A 5 13.11 -19.21 20.74
N GLU A 6 12.34 -19.86 21.60
CA GLU A 6 11.15 -19.24 22.18
C GLU A 6 11.56 -17.93 22.83
N LYS A 7 10.99 -16.82 22.35
CA LYS A 7 11.19 -15.51 22.95
C LYS A 7 10.53 -15.52 24.33
N THR A 8 11.31 -15.39 25.40
CA THR A 8 10.78 -15.25 26.75
C THR A 8 10.41 -13.78 26.99
N TYR A 9 9.14 -13.50 27.23
CA TYR A 9 8.65 -12.15 27.53
C TYR A 9 8.49 -11.96 29.05
N ILE A 10 8.69 -10.72 29.49
CA ILE A 10 8.43 -10.31 30.88
C ILE A 10 6.98 -9.83 30.94
N ARG A 11 6.21 -10.33 31.91
CA ARG A 11 4.83 -9.87 32.12
C ARG A 11 4.81 -8.77 33.18
N PRO A 12 4.02 -7.68 32.97
CA PRO A 12 3.78 -6.73 34.04
C PRO A 12 3.07 -7.42 35.21
N ASP A 13 3.42 -7.06 36.45
CA ASP A 13 2.75 -7.59 37.62
C ASP A 13 1.29 -7.14 37.65
N ALA A 14 0.36 -8.09 37.63
CA ALA A 14 -1.08 -7.82 37.67
C ALA A 14 -1.52 -7.06 38.94
N LEU A 15 -0.72 -7.14 40.00
CA LEU A 15 -0.95 -6.43 41.27
C LEU A 15 -0.74 -4.90 41.17
N ASN A 16 -0.10 -4.42 40.12
CA ASN A 16 0.09 -2.99 39.84
C ASN A 16 -0.95 -2.42 38.88
N VAL A 17 -1.92 -3.22 38.41
CA VAL A 17 -3.08 -2.71 37.70
C VAL A 17 -4.00 -2.07 38.74
N VAL A 18 -3.75 -0.82 39.00
CA VAL A 18 -4.54 -0.01 39.92
C VAL A 18 -5.99 0.01 39.39
N ASP A 19 -6.94 -0.15 40.30
CA ASP A 19 -8.39 -0.03 40.02
C ASP A 19 -8.64 1.17 39.06
N PRO A 20 -9.28 0.98 37.88
CA PRO A 20 -9.57 2.06 36.93
C PRO A 20 -10.30 3.26 37.54
N LYS A 21 -10.98 3.07 38.67
CA LYS A 21 -11.64 4.13 39.43
C LYS A 21 -10.71 5.15 40.09
N GLN A 22 -9.39 5.02 39.95
CA GLN A 22 -8.40 5.89 40.60
C GLN A 22 -7.77 6.94 39.69
N ILE A 23 -8.37 7.25 38.54
CA ILE A 23 -7.91 8.38 37.73
C ILE A 23 -8.23 9.69 38.46
N THR A 24 -7.17 10.51 38.69
CA THR A 24 -7.34 11.79 39.40
C THR A 24 -8.21 12.75 38.60
N SER A 25 -8.88 13.65 39.31
CA SER A 25 -9.76 14.67 38.67
C SER A 25 -8.99 15.53 37.65
N LYS A 26 -7.68 15.70 37.80
CA LYS A 26 -6.83 16.44 36.85
C LYS A 26 -6.66 15.69 35.52
N VAL A 27 -6.34 14.39 35.61
CA VAL A 27 -6.18 13.54 34.42
C VAL A 27 -7.52 13.31 33.75
N PHE A 28 -8.59 13.11 34.53
CA PHE A 28 -9.94 12.99 33.98
C PHE A 28 -10.36 14.23 33.19
N LYS A 29 -10.15 15.46 33.71
CA LYS A 29 -10.44 16.70 32.98
C LYS A 29 -9.70 16.80 31.66
N TRP A 30 -8.49 16.24 31.58
CA TRP A 30 -7.77 16.19 30.32
C TRP A 30 -8.47 15.25 29.32
N PHE A 31 -8.92 14.06 29.74
CA PHE A 31 -9.71 13.17 28.88
C PHE A 31 -11.06 13.79 28.48
N GLU A 32 -11.75 14.43 29.42
CA GLU A 32 -12.99 15.15 29.15
C GLU A 32 -12.82 16.23 28.09
N SER A 33 -11.70 16.98 28.12
CA SER A 33 -11.36 17.95 27.09
C SER A 33 -11.10 17.34 25.71
N ARG A 34 -10.85 16.03 25.68
CA ARG A 34 -10.68 15.21 24.47
C ARG A 34 -11.96 14.46 24.07
N GLY A 35 -13.08 14.78 24.70
CA GLY A 35 -14.37 14.17 24.43
C GLY A 35 -14.53 12.73 24.94
N ILE A 36 -13.69 12.29 25.89
CA ILE A 36 -13.68 10.93 26.43
C ILE A 36 -14.31 10.92 27.82
N SER A 37 -15.32 10.08 28.00
CA SER A 37 -16.04 9.92 29.26
C SER A 37 -15.33 8.95 30.24
N GLN A 38 -15.65 9.06 31.52
CA GLN A 38 -15.18 8.12 32.55
C GLN A 38 -15.53 6.67 32.18
N LYS A 39 -16.74 6.46 31.65
CA LYS A 39 -17.19 5.13 31.23
C LYS A 39 -16.26 4.51 30.19
N THR A 40 -15.79 5.28 29.20
CA THR A 40 -14.85 4.79 28.19
C THR A 40 -13.50 4.44 28.82
N LEU A 41 -13.02 5.22 29.79
CA LEU A 41 -11.78 4.92 30.52
C LEU A 41 -11.90 3.63 31.34
N ASP A 42 -13.03 3.43 32.01
CA ASP A 42 -13.32 2.22 32.80
C ASP A 42 -13.44 0.99 31.86
N ASP A 43 -14.21 1.10 30.80
CA ASP A 43 -14.42 0.02 29.80
C ASP A 43 -13.10 -0.45 29.17
N LEU A 44 -12.18 0.47 28.91
CA LEU A 44 -10.88 0.20 28.27
C LEU A 44 -9.72 0.08 29.27
N MET A 45 -10.04 0.01 30.57
CA MET A 45 -9.10 -0.21 31.68
C MET A 45 -7.91 0.75 31.66
N VAL A 46 -8.16 2.04 31.38
CA VAL A 46 -7.14 3.08 31.46
C VAL A 46 -6.91 3.44 32.91
N THR A 47 -5.67 3.45 33.35
CA THR A 47 -5.28 3.73 34.74
C THR A 47 -4.29 4.90 34.83
N GLU A 48 -4.03 5.37 36.04
CA GLU A 48 -3.05 6.41 36.35
C GLU A 48 -2.10 5.89 37.43
N GLY A 49 -0.81 6.23 37.29
CA GLY A 49 0.19 5.83 38.28
C GLY A 49 1.55 6.47 38.03
N THR A 50 2.48 6.23 38.95
CA THR A 50 3.84 6.77 38.84
C THR A 50 4.77 5.78 38.16
N GLU A 51 5.50 6.24 37.14
CA GLU A 51 6.44 5.40 36.40
C GLU A 51 7.73 6.17 36.06
N TYR A 52 8.88 5.47 36.09
CA TYR A 52 10.14 6.06 35.66
C TYR A 52 10.17 6.29 34.15
N MET A 53 10.36 7.55 33.74
CA MET A 53 10.40 7.95 32.35
C MET A 53 11.85 8.27 31.94
N PRO A 54 12.48 7.46 31.05
CA PRO A 54 13.86 7.68 30.61
C PRO A 54 14.10 9.05 29.99
N GLN A 55 13.09 9.60 29.32
CA GLN A 55 13.17 10.90 28.64
C GLN A 55 13.33 12.08 29.62
N THR A 56 12.83 11.94 30.85
CA THR A 56 12.96 12.96 31.89
C THR A 56 13.96 12.60 32.99
N GLY A 57 14.42 11.34 33.01
CA GLY A 57 15.36 10.81 33.98
C GLY A 57 14.82 10.66 35.42
N LYS A 58 13.49 10.69 35.59
CA LYS A 58 12.81 10.59 36.90
C LYS A 58 11.46 9.92 36.81
N SER A 59 10.91 9.62 38.00
CA SER A 59 9.53 9.12 38.10
C SER A 59 8.53 10.25 37.86
N GLU A 60 7.59 10.04 36.95
CA GLU A 60 6.54 10.98 36.56
C GLU A 60 5.17 10.35 36.77
N ASN A 61 4.15 11.18 36.98
CA ASN A 61 2.76 10.72 36.91
C ASN A 61 2.41 10.40 35.47
N THR A 62 1.87 9.22 35.21
CA THR A 62 1.61 8.69 33.87
C THR A 62 0.18 8.18 33.73
N ILE A 63 -0.41 8.40 32.56
CA ILE A 63 -1.55 7.64 32.08
C ILE A 63 -1.01 6.28 31.62
N GLN A 64 -1.72 5.21 32.00
CA GLN A 64 -1.34 3.84 31.71
C GLN A 64 -2.40 3.19 30.83
N PHE A 65 -2.01 2.83 29.62
CA PHE A 65 -2.86 2.03 28.73
C PHE A 65 -2.50 0.56 28.92
N ASN A 66 -3.45 -0.23 29.39
CA ASN A 66 -3.25 -1.63 29.73
C ASN A 66 -3.57 -2.52 28.52
N TYR A 67 -2.60 -3.28 28.04
CA TYR A 67 -2.73 -4.21 26.92
C TYR A 67 -3.09 -5.60 27.45
N ILE A 68 -4.31 -6.00 27.25
CA ILE A 68 -4.87 -7.25 27.76
C ILE A 68 -5.15 -8.17 26.56
N MET A 69 -4.70 -9.43 26.65
CA MET A 69 -4.99 -10.47 25.69
C MET A 69 -5.52 -11.71 26.41
N GLY A 70 -6.71 -12.18 26.07
CA GLY A 70 -7.45 -13.09 26.94
C GLY A 70 -7.74 -12.43 28.30
N ASP A 71 -7.34 -13.10 29.37
CA ASP A 71 -7.49 -12.61 30.76
C ASP A 71 -6.17 -12.09 31.35
N GLN A 72 -5.13 -11.92 30.54
CA GLN A 72 -3.80 -11.58 31.02
C GLN A 72 -3.39 -10.15 30.61
N LEU A 73 -2.77 -9.43 31.55
CA LEU A 73 -2.07 -8.19 31.25
C LEU A 73 -0.73 -8.53 30.55
N ILE A 74 -0.65 -8.18 29.28
CA ILE A 74 0.51 -8.51 28.43
C ILE A 74 1.56 -7.40 28.45
N ASN A 75 1.09 -6.15 28.37
CA ASN A 75 1.97 -4.98 28.31
C ASN A 75 1.27 -3.76 28.92
N VAL A 76 2.04 -2.73 29.22
CA VAL A 76 1.53 -1.41 29.62
C VAL A 76 2.26 -0.34 28.84
N LYS A 77 1.53 0.60 28.26
CA LYS A 77 2.08 1.81 27.67
C LYS A 77 1.84 3.00 28.58
N TYR A 78 2.93 3.64 28.95
CA TYR A 78 2.95 4.80 29.84
C TYR A 78 3.04 6.09 29.02
N ARG A 79 2.25 7.08 29.42
CA ARG A 79 2.28 8.43 28.83
C ARG A 79 2.36 9.47 29.94
N ASP A 80 3.43 10.28 29.97
CA ASP A 80 3.56 11.38 30.91
C ASP A 80 2.84 12.66 30.43
N GLY A 81 2.83 13.68 31.27
CA GLY A 81 2.22 14.98 30.97
C GLY A 81 2.90 15.77 29.84
N ARG A 82 4.11 15.40 29.45
CA ARG A 82 4.90 16.02 28.36
C ARG A 82 4.77 15.28 27.03
N LYS A 83 3.88 14.26 26.97
CA LYS A 83 3.67 13.42 25.78
C LYS A 83 4.89 12.51 25.48
N ASN A 84 5.69 12.14 26.48
CA ASN A 84 6.65 11.06 26.35
C ASN A 84 5.94 9.72 26.54
N PHE A 85 6.39 8.71 25.79
CA PHE A 85 5.84 7.35 25.83
C PHE A 85 6.91 6.32 26.15
N LYS A 86 6.48 5.26 26.80
CA LYS A 86 7.30 4.10 27.12
C LYS A 86 6.44 2.86 27.23
N LEU A 87 6.87 1.75 26.67
CA LEU A 87 6.28 0.43 26.92
C LEU A 87 6.96 -0.24 28.11
N TYR A 88 6.27 -1.18 28.76
CA TYR A 88 6.87 -1.99 29.81
C TYR A 88 8.06 -2.78 29.24
N LYS A 89 9.20 -2.70 29.92
CA LYS A 89 10.47 -3.22 29.39
C LYS A 89 10.45 -4.75 29.28
N GLY A 90 10.72 -5.27 28.08
CA GLY A 90 10.78 -6.71 27.82
C GLY A 90 9.42 -7.41 27.69
N ALA A 91 8.31 -6.66 27.73
CA ALA A 91 6.99 -7.21 27.51
C ALA A 91 6.73 -7.52 26.04
N GLU A 92 5.86 -8.47 25.80
CA GLU A 92 5.36 -8.81 24.48
C GLU A 92 4.58 -7.64 23.87
N LYS A 93 4.76 -7.40 22.60
CA LYS A 93 4.00 -6.40 21.87
C LYS A 93 2.77 -7.06 21.28
N VAL A 94 1.61 -6.49 21.55
CA VAL A 94 0.32 -6.89 21.02
C VAL A 94 -0.46 -5.63 20.66
N PHE A 95 -1.56 -5.73 19.94
CA PHE A 95 -2.45 -4.57 19.74
C PHE A 95 -3.13 -4.17 21.06
N TYR A 96 -3.28 -2.87 21.27
CA TYR A 96 -4.14 -2.37 22.33
C TYR A 96 -5.58 -2.75 22.06
N ASN A 97 -6.30 -3.17 23.10
CA ASN A 97 -7.70 -3.60 23.03
C ASN A 97 -7.97 -4.79 22.10
N ILE A 98 -7.01 -5.70 21.92
CA ILE A 98 -7.10 -6.82 20.96
C ILE A 98 -8.33 -7.71 21.20
N ASN A 99 -8.73 -7.93 22.46
CA ASN A 99 -9.89 -8.75 22.78
C ASN A 99 -11.21 -8.23 22.18
N SER A 100 -11.26 -6.95 21.87
CA SER A 100 -12.50 -6.29 21.39
C SER A 100 -12.92 -6.75 19.98
N ILE A 101 -12.02 -7.34 19.22
CA ILE A 101 -12.33 -7.79 17.86
C ILE A 101 -12.81 -9.24 17.79
N VAL A 102 -12.79 -9.95 18.93
CA VAL A 102 -13.28 -11.33 19.02
C VAL A 102 -14.79 -11.35 18.80
N GLY A 103 -15.25 -12.22 17.90
CA GLY A 103 -16.67 -12.36 17.56
C GLY A 103 -17.23 -11.32 16.59
N TYR A 104 -16.38 -10.43 16.07
CA TYR A 104 -16.72 -9.54 14.96
C TYR A 104 -16.06 -10.05 13.66
N ASP A 105 -16.78 -9.94 12.54
CA ASP A 105 -16.27 -10.21 11.19
C ASP A 105 -15.40 -9.07 10.64
N HIS A 106 -15.37 -7.94 11.36
CA HIS A 106 -14.61 -6.76 10.99
C HIS A 106 -13.95 -6.10 12.19
N CYS A 107 -12.87 -5.34 11.94
CA CYS A 107 -12.19 -4.54 12.96
C CYS A 107 -11.63 -3.23 12.39
N ILE A 108 -11.28 -2.32 13.28
CA ILE A 108 -10.65 -1.04 12.94
C ILE A 108 -9.26 -1.00 13.56
N ILE A 109 -8.24 -0.71 12.77
CA ILE A 109 -6.86 -0.50 13.23
C ILE A 109 -6.55 1.00 13.17
N THR A 110 -6.13 1.56 14.31
CA THR A 110 -5.68 2.95 14.46
C THR A 110 -4.21 3.00 14.85
N GLU A 111 -3.62 4.21 14.83
CA GLU A 111 -2.23 4.40 15.22
C GLU A 111 -2.04 4.53 16.74
N GLY A 112 -2.98 5.14 17.44
CA GLY A 112 -2.87 5.47 18.85
C GLY A 112 -4.03 4.98 19.73
N GLU A 113 -3.74 4.82 21.03
CA GLU A 113 -4.75 4.43 22.03
C GLU A 113 -5.85 5.47 22.16
N MET A 114 -5.52 6.75 21.97
CA MET A 114 -6.52 7.84 22.03
C MET A 114 -7.58 7.72 20.94
N ASP A 115 -7.21 7.19 19.78
CA ASP A 115 -8.13 6.95 18.66
C ASP A 115 -9.08 5.79 18.98
N VAL A 116 -8.56 4.73 19.61
CA VAL A 116 -9.39 3.64 20.13
C VAL A 116 -10.39 4.16 21.15
N LEU A 117 -9.97 5.02 22.09
CA LEU A 117 -10.87 5.66 23.06
C LEU A 117 -11.94 6.50 22.35
N ALA A 118 -11.56 7.27 21.34
CA ALA A 118 -12.49 8.11 20.57
C ALA A 118 -13.54 7.29 19.81
N LEU A 119 -13.11 6.21 19.16
CA LEU A 119 -14.01 5.28 18.47
C LEU A 119 -14.94 4.57 19.46
N HIS A 120 -14.41 4.10 20.61
CA HIS A 120 -15.21 3.49 21.67
C HIS A 120 -16.24 4.47 22.23
N GLU A 121 -15.87 5.73 22.45
CA GLU A 121 -16.77 6.80 22.91
C GLU A 121 -17.90 7.07 21.89
N ALA A 122 -17.60 6.92 20.59
CA ALA A 122 -18.59 7.02 19.51
C ALA A 122 -19.48 5.78 19.36
N GLY A 123 -19.23 4.70 20.15
CA GLY A 123 -19.99 3.46 20.11
C GLY A 123 -19.38 2.34 19.27
N ILE A 124 -18.24 2.57 18.64
CA ILE A 124 -17.49 1.57 17.85
C ILE A 124 -16.57 0.81 18.81
N LYS A 125 -16.90 -0.45 19.11
CA LYS A 125 -16.24 -1.24 20.17
C LYS A 125 -15.08 -2.08 19.68
N ASN A 126 -15.06 -2.47 18.40
CA ASN A 126 -14.10 -3.35 17.75
C ASN A 126 -12.92 -2.60 17.12
N ALA A 127 -12.42 -1.58 17.82
CA ALA A 127 -11.25 -0.80 17.43
C ALA A 127 -10.02 -1.18 18.26
N ILE A 128 -8.88 -1.30 17.60
CA ILE A 128 -7.58 -1.64 18.18
C ILE A 128 -6.51 -0.64 17.71
N SER A 129 -5.40 -0.52 18.44
CA SER A 129 -4.29 0.31 17.96
C SER A 129 -2.94 -0.39 18.05
N VAL A 130 -1.99 0.07 17.21
CA VAL A 130 -0.62 -0.43 17.23
C VAL A 130 0.12 0.07 18.48
N PRO A 131 1.03 -0.74 19.08
CA PRO A 131 1.66 -0.38 20.36
C PRO A 131 2.72 0.72 20.25
N ASN A 132 3.40 0.83 19.11
CA ASN A 132 4.55 1.72 18.96
C ASN A 132 4.28 3.00 18.17
N GLY A 133 3.06 3.18 17.65
CA GLY A 133 2.79 4.17 16.61
C GLY A 133 3.48 3.83 15.29
N ALA A 134 3.29 4.71 14.29
CA ALA A 134 3.93 4.56 12.99
C ALA A 134 5.37 5.10 13.00
N THR A 135 6.30 4.42 12.31
CA THR A 135 7.66 4.92 12.06
C THR A 135 8.07 4.57 10.62
N LEU A 136 8.80 5.46 9.97
CA LEU A 136 9.21 5.32 8.56
C LEU A 136 10.05 4.06 8.26
N ASN A 137 10.67 3.45 9.27
CA ASN A 137 11.61 2.34 9.10
C ASN A 137 11.15 1.04 9.79
N SER A 138 9.91 0.96 10.30
CA SER A 138 9.47 -0.24 11.02
C SER A 138 8.76 -1.23 10.10
N ASN A 139 9.53 -2.03 9.37
CA ASN A 139 9.01 -3.23 8.69
C ASN A 139 8.75 -4.39 9.68
N ASN A 140 8.99 -4.17 10.98
CA ASN A 140 8.84 -5.17 12.01
C ASN A 140 7.53 -4.96 12.78
N LEU A 141 6.48 -5.63 12.32
CA LEU A 141 5.17 -5.67 12.97
C LEU A 141 5.07 -6.91 13.89
N ASP A 142 6.04 -7.11 14.81
CA ASP A 142 6.02 -8.23 15.77
C ASP A 142 4.65 -8.39 16.45
N TYR A 143 3.99 -7.28 16.76
CA TYR A 143 2.67 -7.27 17.37
C TYR A 143 1.56 -7.86 16.49
N LEU A 144 1.69 -7.73 15.16
CA LEU A 144 0.77 -8.37 14.23
C LEU A 144 1.01 -9.88 14.18
N ASP A 145 2.29 -10.30 14.12
CA ASP A 145 2.65 -11.72 14.13
C ASP A 145 2.18 -12.39 15.44
N ASN A 146 2.28 -11.69 16.58
CA ASN A 146 1.82 -12.17 17.89
C ASN A 146 0.28 -12.24 18.02
N CYS A 147 -0.45 -11.56 17.14
CA CYS A 147 -1.92 -11.48 17.18
C CYS A 147 -2.56 -11.99 15.89
N ILE A 148 -1.83 -12.68 15.01
CA ILE A 148 -2.32 -13.03 13.67
C ILE A 148 -3.61 -13.85 13.71
N ASP A 149 -3.74 -14.76 14.67
CA ASP A 149 -4.92 -15.64 14.82
C ASP A 149 -6.22 -14.85 15.06
N TYR A 150 -6.14 -13.61 15.57
CA TYR A 150 -7.29 -12.73 15.76
C TYR A 150 -7.83 -12.15 14.44
N PHE A 151 -7.08 -12.29 13.35
CA PHE A 151 -7.44 -11.75 12.05
C PHE A 151 -7.91 -12.81 11.04
N GLU A 152 -7.78 -14.12 11.37
CA GLU A 152 -8.09 -15.21 10.43
C GLU A 152 -9.55 -15.23 9.97
N ASP A 153 -10.48 -14.76 10.81
CA ASP A 153 -11.93 -14.72 10.55
C ASP A 153 -12.44 -13.34 10.10
N LYS A 154 -11.55 -12.38 9.82
CA LYS A 154 -11.94 -11.02 9.45
C LYS A 154 -12.19 -10.89 7.95
N GLU A 155 -13.42 -10.55 7.62
CA GLU A 155 -13.82 -10.21 6.24
C GLU A 155 -13.48 -8.76 5.87
N LYS A 156 -13.34 -7.89 6.89
CA LYS A 156 -13.06 -6.47 6.71
C LYS A 156 -12.17 -5.91 7.80
N VAL A 157 -11.03 -5.33 7.40
CA VAL A 157 -10.11 -4.61 8.28
C VAL A 157 -10.03 -3.15 7.84
N ILE A 158 -10.59 -2.24 8.64
CA ILE A 158 -10.58 -0.80 8.34
C ILE A 158 -9.29 -0.20 8.91
N LEU A 159 -8.45 0.33 8.04
CA LEU A 159 -7.23 1.05 8.40
C LEU A 159 -7.56 2.53 8.56
N ALA A 160 -7.59 3.00 9.79
CA ALA A 160 -7.90 4.36 10.20
C ALA A 160 -6.70 4.99 10.92
N VAL A 161 -5.55 5.00 10.24
CA VAL A 161 -4.27 5.53 10.73
C VAL A 161 -4.14 7.02 10.45
N ASP A 162 -3.13 7.67 11.05
CA ASP A 162 -2.88 9.09 10.88
C ASP A 162 -2.60 9.43 9.40
N ASN A 163 -3.02 10.63 8.99
CA ASN A 163 -2.83 11.10 7.61
C ASN A 163 -1.49 11.84 7.45
N ASP A 164 -0.41 11.21 7.93
CA ASP A 164 0.96 11.70 7.78
C ASP A 164 1.86 10.60 7.16
N GLU A 165 3.10 10.96 6.81
CA GLU A 165 4.01 10.03 6.12
C GLU A 165 4.27 8.72 6.89
N PRO A 166 4.51 8.74 8.23
CA PRO A 166 4.61 7.52 9.01
C PRO A 166 3.33 6.68 9.02
N GLY A 167 2.16 7.30 9.15
CA GLY A 167 0.86 6.62 9.11
C GLY A 167 0.60 5.93 7.78
N LEU A 168 0.92 6.60 6.67
CA LEU A 168 0.81 6.00 5.33
C LEU A 168 1.77 4.81 5.14
N ALA A 169 2.98 4.88 5.68
CA ALA A 169 3.93 3.76 5.65
C ALA A 169 3.41 2.56 6.46
N LEU A 170 2.84 2.81 7.64
CA LEU A 170 2.18 1.78 8.44
C LEU A 170 1.00 1.15 7.69
N GLN A 171 0.17 1.98 7.05
CA GLN A 171 -0.97 1.52 6.25
C GLN A 171 -0.54 0.56 5.14
N GLN A 172 0.50 0.92 4.39
CA GLN A 172 1.03 0.07 3.31
C GLN A 172 1.54 -1.27 3.83
N GLU A 173 2.25 -1.27 4.95
CA GLU A 173 2.77 -2.51 5.54
C GLU A 173 1.65 -3.39 6.12
N LEU A 174 0.61 -2.83 6.71
CA LEU A 174 -0.58 -3.56 7.15
C LEU A 174 -1.33 -4.18 5.96
N ILE A 175 -1.52 -3.43 4.87
CA ILE A 175 -2.13 -3.96 3.63
C ILE A 175 -1.30 -5.12 3.07
N ARG A 176 0.02 -4.97 3.04
CA ARG A 176 0.92 -6.03 2.54
C ARG A 176 0.83 -7.32 3.37
N ARG A 177 0.62 -7.20 4.67
CA ARG A 177 0.59 -8.35 5.60
C ARG A 177 -0.78 -9.00 5.71
N LEU A 178 -1.85 -8.21 5.73
CA LEU A 178 -3.22 -8.69 5.91
C LEU A 178 -3.89 -9.07 4.60
N GLY A 179 -3.44 -8.51 3.46
CA GLY A 179 -4.05 -8.65 2.15
C GLY A 179 -4.91 -7.45 1.78
N ALA A 180 -4.79 -6.98 0.54
CA ALA A 180 -5.54 -5.82 0.07
C ALA A 180 -7.05 -6.11 -0.06
N GLU A 181 -7.41 -7.37 -0.25
CA GLU A 181 -8.79 -7.84 -0.43
C GLU A 181 -9.67 -7.67 0.81
N VAL A 182 -9.07 -7.72 2.02
CA VAL A 182 -9.79 -7.51 3.28
C VAL A 182 -9.61 -6.10 3.84
N CYS A 183 -8.69 -5.30 3.30
CA CYS A 183 -8.37 -3.98 3.81
C CYS A 183 -9.25 -2.89 3.21
N PHE A 184 -9.71 -1.99 4.09
CA PHE A 184 -10.48 -0.79 3.75
C PHE A 184 -9.81 0.43 4.36
N LEU A 185 -9.89 1.57 3.69
CA LEU A 185 -9.27 2.82 4.11
C LEU A 185 -10.30 3.81 4.62
N SER A 186 -10.03 4.37 5.78
CA SER A 186 -10.77 5.52 6.31
C SER A 186 -9.77 6.63 6.65
N THR A 187 -10.04 7.84 6.18
CA THR A 187 -9.23 9.04 6.44
C THR A 187 -10.04 10.08 7.17
N PHE A 188 -9.41 10.92 7.96
CA PHE A 188 -10.08 11.92 8.81
C PHE A 188 -10.12 13.32 8.20
N GLU A 189 -10.07 13.43 6.86
CA GLU A 189 -10.16 14.69 6.11
C GLU A 189 -9.12 15.72 6.55
N ASP A 190 -9.60 16.82 7.16
CA ASP A 190 -8.82 17.92 7.68
C ASP A 190 -8.41 17.76 9.16
N CYS A 191 -8.67 16.58 9.76
CA CYS A 191 -8.23 16.21 11.09
C CYS A 191 -7.05 15.24 11.00
N LYS A 192 -6.18 15.28 12.00
CA LYS A 192 -5.02 14.40 12.04
C LYS A 192 -5.42 12.95 12.28
N ASP A 193 -6.29 12.73 13.26
CA ASP A 193 -6.63 11.43 13.83
C ASP A 193 -8.13 11.34 14.22
N ALA A 194 -8.56 10.17 14.68
CA ALA A 194 -9.95 9.93 15.09
C ALA A 194 -10.37 10.77 16.30
N ASN A 195 -9.45 11.03 17.24
CA ASN A 195 -9.78 11.85 18.41
C ASN A 195 -10.02 13.31 18.04
N ASP A 196 -9.16 13.89 17.19
CA ASP A 196 -9.38 15.26 16.70
C ASP A 196 -10.68 15.36 15.88
N TYR A 197 -11.02 14.32 15.10
CA TYR A 197 -12.27 14.24 14.35
C TYR A 197 -13.51 14.17 15.28
N LEU A 198 -13.43 13.38 16.38
CA LEU A 198 -14.46 13.30 17.40
C LEU A 198 -14.74 14.67 18.02
N ILE A 199 -13.69 15.40 18.42
CA ILE A 199 -13.79 16.72 19.03
C ILE A 199 -14.45 17.72 18.09
N LYS A 200 -14.05 17.71 16.82
CA LYS A 200 -14.49 18.69 15.83
C LYS A 200 -15.89 18.42 15.30
N TYR A 201 -16.22 17.18 15.03
CA TYR A 201 -17.43 16.80 14.28
C TYR A 201 -18.44 15.99 15.09
N GLY A 202 -18.05 15.45 16.23
CA GLY A 202 -18.90 14.65 17.12
C GLY A 202 -19.02 13.18 16.71
N LYS A 203 -19.69 12.42 17.59
CA LYS A 203 -19.79 10.95 17.54
C LYS A 203 -20.43 10.43 16.25
N ASP A 204 -21.58 10.98 15.87
CA ASP A 204 -22.34 10.49 14.70
C ASP A 204 -21.58 10.65 13.38
N LYS A 205 -20.80 11.73 13.24
CA LYS A 205 -19.98 11.93 12.05
C LYS A 205 -18.78 11.00 12.04
N LEU A 206 -18.18 10.72 13.21
CA LEU A 206 -17.08 9.76 13.32
C LEU A 206 -17.54 8.35 12.94
N VAL A 207 -18.72 7.92 13.41
CA VAL A 207 -19.31 6.62 13.00
C VAL A 207 -19.50 6.56 11.50
N LYS A 208 -20.16 7.57 10.89
CA LYS A 208 -20.37 7.62 9.44
C LYS A 208 -19.05 7.62 8.65
N ARG A 209 -18.01 8.22 9.19
CA ARG A 209 -16.68 8.24 8.57
C ARG A 209 -16.08 6.84 8.49
N ILE A 210 -16.17 6.07 9.57
CA ILE A 210 -15.68 4.69 9.61
C ILE A 210 -16.54 3.77 8.73
N GLU A 211 -17.87 3.90 8.80
CA GLU A 211 -18.79 3.13 7.94
C GLU A 211 -18.56 3.40 6.44
N GLY A 212 -18.18 4.62 6.10
CA GLY A 212 -17.83 5.04 4.74
C GLY A 212 -16.43 4.62 4.25
N ALA A 213 -15.73 3.75 4.98
CA ALA A 213 -14.41 3.26 4.57
C ALA A 213 -14.47 2.59 3.18
N ARG A 214 -13.48 2.86 2.33
CA ARG A 214 -13.42 2.36 0.95
C ARG A 214 -12.43 1.22 0.83
N PRO A 215 -12.70 0.19 0.01
CA PRO A 215 -11.74 -0.88 -0.22
C PRO A 215 -10.44 -0.32 -0.80
N VAL A 216 -9.32 -0.98 -0.48
CA VAL A 216 -8.03 -0.70 -1.12
C VAL A 216 -8.17 -1.06 -2.59
N PRO A 217 -7.78 -0.15 -3.52
CA PRO A 217 -7.74 -0.48 -4.94
C PRO A 217 -6.80 -1.67 -5.18
N LEU A 218 -7.31 -2.75 -5.73
CA LEU A 218 -6.48 -3.90 -6.10
C LEU A 218 -5.71 -3.56 -7.38
N GLU A 219 -4.38 -3.67 -7.34
CA GLU A 219 -3.55 -3.49 -8.53
C GLU A 219 -4.01 -4.43 -9.65
N ASN A 220 -4.16 -3.89 -10.84
CA ASN A 220 -4.61 -4.60 -12.05
C ASN A 220 -6.07 -5.10 -12.04
N VAL A 221 -6.87 -4.80 -11.03
CA VAL A 221 -8.33 -5.03 -11.05
C VAL A 221 -9.03 -3.73 -11.40
N LYS A 222 -9.60 -3.66 -12.61
CA LYS A 222 -10.38 -2.52 -13.07
C LYS A 222 -11.86 -2.80 -12.89
N THR A 223 -12.60 -1.85 -12.34
CA THR A 223 -14.06 -1.88 -12.33
C THR A 223 -14.60 -1.45 -13.70
N PHE A 224 -15.88 -1.74 -13.98
CA PHE A 224 -16.53 -1.25 -15.21
C PHE A 224 -16.39 0.27 -15.36
N LYS A 225 -16.52 1.00 -14.27
CA LYS A 225 -16.41 2.47 -14.27
C LYS A 225 -15.00 2.96 -14.65
N ASP A 226 -13.96 2.21 -14.32
CA ASP A 226 -12.57 2.57 -14.67
C ASP A 226 -12.28 2.40 -16.16
N ILE A 227 -13.08 1.61 -16.87
CA ILE A 227 -12.95 1.31 -18.31
C ILE A 227 -14.15 1.78 -19.13
N GLU A 228 -15.11 2.50 -18.53
CA GLU A 228 -16.35 2.94 -19.18
C GLU A 228 -16.08 3.78 -20.43
N ASP A 229 -15.11 4.70 -20.34
CA ASP A 229 -14.74 5.54 -21.49
C ASP A 229 -14.10 4.72 -22.62
N GLU A 230 -13.24 3.74 -22.28
CA GLU A 230 -12.62 2.83 -23.25
C GLU A 230 -13.66 1.96 -23.93
N ILE A 231 -14.63 1.43 -23.17
CA ILE A 231 -15.74 0.64 -23.71
C ILE A 231 -16.66 1.49 -24.59
N THR A 232 -16.96 2.71 -24.15
CA THR A 232 -17.80 3.64 -24.90
C THR A 232 -17.16 4.01 -26.23
N ASP A 233 -15.85 4.30 -26.24
CA ASP A 233 -15.10 4.56 -27.48
C ASP A 233 -15.11 3.33 -28.40
N PHE A 234 -14.89 2.15 -27.84
CA PHE A 234 -14.95 0.88 -28.57
C PHE A 234 -16.32 0.62 -29.20
N VAL A 235 -17.41 0.81 -28.45
CA VAL A 235 -18.77 0.60 -28.96
C VAL A 235 -19.12 1.60 -30.08
N ARG A 236 -18.63 2.84 -29.98
CA ARG A 236 -18.89 3.89 -31.00
C ARG A 236 -18.05 3.71 -32.25
N ASN A 237 -16.80 3.38 -32.13
CA ASN A 237 -15.80 3.47 -33.18
C ASN A 237 -15.24 2.10 -33.63
N GLY A 238 -15.59 1.02 -32.93
CA GLY A 238 -15.05 -0.32 -33.17
C GLY A 238 -13.57 -0.44 -32.83
N PHE A 239 -12.93 -1.52 -33.26
CA PHE A 239 -11.49 -1.69 -33.10
C PHE A 239 -10.72 -0.67 -33.93
N LYS A 240 -9.86 0.10 -33.27
CA LYS A 240 -8.88 0.94 -33.99
C LYS A 240 -7.93 0.02 -34.77
N ARG A 241 -7.73 0.31 -36.06
CA ARG A 241 -6.67 -0.39 -36.82
C ARG A 241 -5.32 -0.08 -36.20
N GLY A 242 -4.51 -1.12 -36.04
CA GLY A 242 -3.14 -0.98 -35.57
C GLY A 242 -2.21 -0.31 -36.58
N TYR A 243 -0.95 -0.28 -36.27
CA TYR A 243 0.09 0.24 -37.14
C TYR A 243 0.30 -0.66 -38.36
N GLN A 244 0.41 -0.07 -39.53
CA GLN A 244 0.53 -0.72 -40.83
C GLN A 244 1.88 -0.41 -41.46
N ILE A 245 2.45 -1.35 -42.22
CA ILE A 245 3.79 -1.24 -42.78
C ILE A 245 3.85 -0.64 -44.20
N GLY A 246 2.71 -0.40 -44.83
CA GLY A 246 2.65 0.14 -46.19
C GLY A 246 2.62 -0.94 -47.29
N LEU A 247 2.35 -2.19 -46.95
CA LEU A 247 2.12 -3.29 -47.90
C LEU A 247 0.63 -3.58 -48.00
N PRO A 248 -0.08 -3.16 -49.05
CA PRO A 248 -1.55 -3.19 -49.09
C PRO A 248 -2.17 -4.55 -48.78
N ASN A 249 -1.74 -5.62 -49.41
CA ASN A 249 -2.28 -6.96 -49.20
C ASN A 249 -1.99 -7.50 -47.76
N PHE A 250 -0.88 -7.07 -47.16
CA PHE A 250 -0.53 -7.44 -45.80
C PHE A 250 -1.27 -6.57 -44.78
N ASP A 251 -1.33 -5.27 -45.02
CA ASP A 251 -2.00 -4.30 -44.16
C ASP A 251 -3.53 -4.53 -44.06
N ASP A 252 -4.11 -5.24 -45.03
CA ASP A 252 -5.51 -5.61 -45.03
C ASP A 252 -5.84 -6.73 -44.02
N ILE A 253 -4.86 -7.60 -43.76
CA ILE A 253 -5.04 -8.78 -42.91
C ILE A 253 -4.29 -8.70 -41.58
N PHE A 254 -3.31 -7.81 -41.46
CA PHE A 254 -2.49 -7.71 -40.26
C PHE A 254 -2.14 -6.25 -39.94
N SER A 255 -2.17 -5.92 -38.65
CA SER A 255 -1.68 -4.65 -38.12
C SER A 255 -1.07 -4.89 -36.73
N THR A 256 -0.12 -4.07 -36.32
CA THR A 256 0.56 -4.22 -35.02
C THR A 256 0.06 -3.18 -34.03
N TYR A 257 0.18 -3.53 -32.77
CA TYR A 257 -0.09 -2.63 -31.64
C TYR A 257 1.13 -2.54 -30.74
N THR A 258 1.28 -1.42 -30.06
CA THR A 258 2.32 -1.28 -29.02
C THR A 258 2.13 -2.32 -27.91
N GLY A 259 3.24 -2.92 -27.43
CA GLY A 259 3.21 -3.97 -26.41
C GLY A 259 2.92 -5.38 -26.96
N GLN A 260 2.72 -5.53 -28.25
CA GLN A 260 2.44 -6.83 -28.86
C GLN A 260 3.74 -7.63 -29.07
N PHE A 261 3.71 -8.92 -28.74
CA PHE A 261 4.75 -9.88 -29.09
C PHE A 261 4.37 -10.60 -30.40
N ILE A 262 5.25 -10.54 -31.41
CA ILE A 262 5.00 -11.10 -32.75
C ILE A 262 6.02 -12.18 -33.03
N THR A 263 5.57 -13.40 -33.37
CA THR A 263 6.42 -14.50 -33.79
C THR A 263 6.26 -14.73 -35.30
N VAL A 264 7.38 -14.65 -36.04
CA VAL A 264 7.44 -14.97 -37.46
C VAL A 264 8.11 -16.31 -37.65
N THR A 265 7.39 -17.31 -38.16
CA THR A 265 7.91 -18.65 -38.36
C THR A 265 7.84 -19.08 -39.83
N GLY A 266 8.59 -20.11 -40.21
CA GLY A 266 8.60 -20.67 -41.55
C GLY A 266 9.84 -21.54 -41.78
N ILE A 267 9.86 -22.26 -42.88
CA ILE A 267 10.98 -23.15 -43.26
C ILE A 267 12.27 -22.32 -43.51
N PRO A 268 13.46 -22.92 -43.40
CA PRO A 268 14.71 -22.28 -43.76
C PRO A 268 14.65 -21.66 -45.16
N SER A 269 15.29 -20.51 -45.36
CA SER A 269 15.37 -19.75 -46.63
C SER A 269 14.04 -19.24 -47.20
N SER A 270 12.94 -19.21 -46.40
CA SER A 270 11.62 -18.68 -46.82
C SER A 270 11.52 -17.16 -46.80
N GLY A 271 12.58 -16.44 -46.47
CA GLY A 271 12.56 -14.96 -46.44
C GLY A 271 12.07 -14.33 -45.13
N LYS A 272 11.91 -15.09 -44.01
CA LYS A 272 11.45 -14.57 -42.70
C LYS A 272 12.19 -13.30 -42.27
N SER A 273 13.52 -13.36 -42.23
CA SER A 273 14.34 -12.24 -41.80
C SER A 273 14.20 -11.04 -42.74
N ASP A 274 14.10 -11.29 -44.06
CA ASP A 274 13.89 -10.26 -45.05
C ASP A 274 12.51 -9.59 -44.91
N PHE A 275 11.49 -10.36 -44.55
CA PHE A 275 10.16 -9.85 -44.28
C PHE A 275 10.12 -9.01 -42.97
N VAL A 276 10.80 -9.46 -41.90
CA VAL A 276 10.92 -8.68 -40.65
C VAL A 276 11.65 -7.36 -40.91
N ASP A 277 12.75 -7.38 -41.68
CA ASP A 277 13.43 -6.16 -42.11
C ASP A 277 12.51 -5.21 -42.87
N GLN A 278 11.64 -5.76 -43.75
CA GLN A 278 10.64 -4.95 -44.48
C GLN A 278 9.60 -4.33 -43.56
N MET A 279 9.15 -5.08 -42.55
CA MET A 279 8.21 -4.55 -41.51
C MET A 279 8.85 -3.39 -40.77
N VAL A 280 10.08 -3.55 -40.31
CA VAL A 280 10.84 -2.52 -39.59
C VAL A 280 10.99 -1.25 -40.43
N VAL A 281 11.40 -1.39 -41.67
CA VAL A 281 11.52 -0.25 -42.58
C VAL A 281 10.16 0.44 -42.80
N GLY A 282 9.08 -0.33 -42.96
CA GLY A 282 7.74 0.20 -43.08
C GLY A 282 7.30 1.02 -41.89
N TYR A 283 7.55 0.52 -40.66
CA TYR A 283 7.24 1.26 -39.43
C TYR A 283 8.11 2.51 -39.26
N ASN A 284 9.40 2.41 -39.55
CA ASN A 284 10.29 3.57 -39.48
C ASN A 284 9.82 4.66 -40.47
N ASN A 285 9.61 4.33 -41.72
CA ASN A 285 9.19 5.31 -42.73
C ASN A 285 7.86 5.98 -42.42
N LYS A 286 6.90 5.24 -41.84
CA LYS A 286 5.54 5.73 -41.66
C LYS A 286 5.33 6.38 -40.31
N TYR A 287 5.98 5.89 -39.24
CA TYR A 287 5.75 6.29 -37.87
C TYR A 287 7.01 6.74 -37.13
N GLN A 288 8.17 6.77 -37.79
CA GLN A 288 9.48 7.15 -37.18
C GLN A 288 9.86 6.26 -35.99
N TRP A 289 9.48 4.98 -36.05
CA TRP A 289 9.83 4.04 -34.98
C TRP A 289 11.30 3.73 -34.97
N LYS A 290 11.91 3.78 -33.80
CA LYS A 290 13.28 3.34 -33.57
C LYS A 290 13.30 1.85 -33.25
N THR A 291 14.19 1.10 -33.89
CA THR A 291 14.25 -0.36 -33.74
C THR A 291 15.64 -0.78 -33.26
N ALA A 292 15.65 -1.71 -32.28
CA ALA A 292 16.86 -2.40 -31.86
C ALA A 292 16.88 -3.82 -32.43
N PHE A 293 17.99 -4.22 -33.02
CA PHE A 293 18.19 -5.55 -33.56
C PHE A 293 19.09 -6.40 -32.64
N ALA A 294 18.67 -7.63 -32.36
CA ALA A 294 19.48 -8.67 -31.75
C ALA A 294 19.49 -9.88 -32.72
N SER A 295 20.40 -9.86 -33.71
CA SER A 295 20.41 -10.84 -34.78
C SER A 295 21.82 -11.48 -34.95
N PRO A 296 22.08 -12.60 -34.24
CA PRO A 296 23.39 -13.31 -34.37
C PRO A 296 23.71 -13.76 -35.80
N GLU A 297 22.67 -14.04 -36.60
CA GLU A 297 22.82 -14.52 -37.97
C GLU A 297 23.27 -13.41 -38.96
N ASN A 298 23.09 -12.15 -38.62
CA ASN A 298 23.45 -11.00 -39.42
C ASN A 298 24.82 -10.40 -39.02
N ALA A 299 25.77 -11.23 -38.74
CA ALA A 299 27.14 -10.82 -38.51
C ALA A 299 27.96 -10.91 -39.83
N PRO A 300 28.83 -9.93 -40.13
CA PRO A 300 29.05 -8.67 -39.41
C PRO A 300 27.93 -7.65 -39.64
N THR A 301 27.72 -6.76 -38.65
CA THR A 301 26.56 -5.82 -38.56
C THR A 301 26.39 -4.93 -39.79
N TYR A 302 27.49 -4.53 -40.47
CA TYR A 302 27.39 -3.70 -41.66
C TYR A 302 26.68 -4.38 -42.85
N LEU A 303 26.66 -5.73 -42.92
CA LEU A 303 25.90 -6.45 -43.93
C LEU A 303 24.40 -6.33 -43.69
N HIS A 304 23.96 -6.35 -42.42
CA HIS A 304 22.58 -6.13 -42.09
C HIS A 304 22.16 -4.68 -42.36
N ALA A 305 22.97 -3.70 -41.93
CA ALA A 305 22.74 -2.30 -42.23
C ALA A 305 22.60 -2.05 -43.73
N HIS A 306 23.48 -2.66 -44.56
CA HIS A 306 23.39 -2.59 -46.01
C HIS A 306 22.08 -3.18 -46.59
N LYS A 307 21.58 -4.29 -46.03
CA LYS A 307 20.27 -4.85 -46.41
C LYS A 307 19.13 -3.87 -46.10
N LEU A 308 19.14 -3.23 -44.92
CA LEU A 308 18.16 -2.23 -44.54
C LEU A 308 18.21 -0.98 -45.42
N MET A 309 19.41 -0.46 -45.68
CA MET A 309 19.63 0.66 -46.63
C MET A 309 19.03 0.38 -47.99
N ARG A 310 19.27 -0.83 -48.53
CA ARG A 310 18.68 -1.25 -49.80
C ARG A 310 17.15 -1.19 -49.81
N LYS A 311 16.51 -1.59 -48.73
CA LYS A 311 15.05 -1.54 -48.60
C LYS A 311 14.51 -0.11 -48.51
N ILE A 312 15.20 0.76 -47.77
CA ILE A 312 14.85 2.17 -47.65
C ILE A 312 15.06 2.90 -48.98
N TRP A 313 16.18 2.62 -49.64
CA TRP A 313 16.58 3.25 -50.92
C TRP A 313 15.78 2.75 -52.11
N GLN A 314 15.24 1.54 -52.01
CA GLN A 314 14.56 0.81 -53.11
C GLN A 314 15.50 0.51 -54.31
N ASP A 315 16.82 0.62 -54.11
CA ASP A 315 17.89 0.32 -55.12
C ASP A 315 19.17 -0.05 -54.34
N MET A 316 20.19 -0.49 -55.08
CA MET A 316 21.52 -0.77 -54.52
C MET A 316 22.33 0.51 -54.37
N PRO A 317 22.76 0.87 -53.12
CA PRO A 317 23.65 1.99 -52.92
C PRO A 317 24.95 1.81 -53.71
N LYS A 318 25.37 2.85 -54.46
CA LYS A 318 26.58 2.86 -55.26
C LYS A 318 27.66 3.69 -54.58
N ARG A 319 28.92 3.57 -55.06
CA ARG A 319 30.05 4.31 -54.51
C ARG A 319 29.85 5.84 -54.60
N GLU A 320 29.16 6.30 -55.64
CA GLU A 320 28.83 7.72 -55.87
C GLU A 320 27.78 8.28 -54.90
N ASP A 321 27.02 7.40 -54.21
CA ASP A 321 25.99 7.81 -53.27
C ASP A 321 26.55 8.11 -51.90
N ILE A 322 27.82 7.70 -51.61
CA ILE A 322 28.45 7.87 -50.30
C ILE A 322 28.58 9.36 -49.96
N HIS A 323 28.13 9.77 -48.77
CA HIS A 323 28.11 11.14 -48.28
C HIS A 323 27.19 12.11 -49.03
N THR A 324 26.26 11.60 -49.84
CA THR A 324 25.17 12.44 -50.38
C THR A 324 24.15 12.74 -49.28
N ASP A 325 23.31 13.77 -49.45
CA ASP A 325 22.23 14.11 -48.51
C ASP A 325 21.31 12.91 -48.26
N LYS A 326 21.00 12.12 -49.29
CA LYS A 326 20.20 10.91 -49.19
C LYS A 326 20.88 9.82 -48.34
N TRP A 327 22.21 9.67 -48.47
CA TRP A 327 23.02 8.78 -47.65
C TRP A 327 22.94 9.18 -46.16
N ASN A 328 23.17 10.48 -45.89
CA ASN A 328 23.15 10.99 -44.52
C ASN A 328 21.78 10.87 -43.87
N GLN A 329 20.69 11.13 -44.60
CA GLN A 329 19.32 10.95 -44.12
C GLN A 329 18.97 9.50 -43.72
N ILE A 330 19.62 8.52 -44.31
CA ILE A 330 19.40 7.10 -44.01
C ILE A 330 20.33 6.64 -42.87
N ALA A 331 21.47 7.29 -42.69
CA ALA A 331 22.43 6.95 -41.65
C ALA A 331 22.03 7.48 -40.25
N ASP A 332 21.28 8.56 -40.21
CA ASP A 332 20.68 9.14 -38.99
C ASP A 332 19.42 8.38 -38.56
#